data_f5cf60f1637a837ecdfa011ef80295ea
#
_entry.id   f5cf60f1637a837ecdfa011ef80295ea
#
_cell.length_a   1.000
_cell.length_b   1.000
_cell.length_c   1.000
_cell.angle_alpha   90.00
_cell.angle_beta   90.00
_cell.angle_gamma   90.00
#
_symmetry.space_group_name_H-M   'P 1'
#
loop_
_entity.id
_entity.type
_entity.pdbx_description
1 polymer ?
#
loop_
_entity_poly.entity_id
_entity_poly.type
_entity_poly.pdbx_seq_one_letter_code
_entity_poly.pdbx_strand_id
1 'polypeptide(L)'
;MLLTVGLVVALFVLIPVAGGLGAYPIPTGDVVSSVAHRIGLGGAELERVPESVLWNVRFPRIVLALLIGASLGCAGALMQGVFGNPLAEPSVIGVSLGAAVGAVAAIAFGITFLGTWTVSVLAFVAGLITVFVVYAMSRSGGRTEVVTLILTGIAVNAFAGATIGLFIFLAEDTAAVNQITFWQLGSLAQSTWPKVLAVLPCAVIGLAVAPFYARQLDLLALGERPARHLGVDVERLRVVLILVVALLTAAAVSVSGVIGFVGLVVPHLLRMAAGPGHRFLIPGSALAGAVVLLAADLAARTIVEPAELPLGVLTALIGSPFFFWLLRRTRRKQGGWA
;
A
#
# COMPACT_ATOMS: atom_id res chain seq x y z
N MET A 1 2.27 13.28 -19.98
CA MET A 1 0.85 13.53 -20.30
C MET A 1 0.12 12.28 -20.77
N LEU A 2 0.56 11.58 -21.82
CA LEU A 2 -0.09 10.34 -22.33
C LEU A 2 -0.25 9.24 -21.25
N LEU A 3 0.77 9.00 -20.43
CA LEU A 3 0.74 7.97 -19.38
C LEU A 3 -0.32 8.30 -18.30
N THR A 4 -0.40 9.55 -17.86
CA THR A 4 -1.42 10.00 -16.90
C THR A 4 -2.82 9.81 -17.45
N VAL A 5 -3.03 10.21 -18.71
CA VAL A 5 -4.32 10.01 -19.39
C VAL A 5 -4.65 8.52 -19.47
N GLY A 6 -3.68 7.67 -19.84
CA GLY A 6 -3.86 6.23 -19.88
C GLY A 6 -4.26 5.62 -18.52
N LEU A 7 -3.62 6.05 -17.42
CA LEU A 7 -3.96 5.59 -16.07
C LEU A 7 -5.37 6.06 -15.65
N VAL A 8 -5.74 7.29 -15.96
CA VAL A 8 -7.08 7.81 -15.67
C VAL A 8 -8.13 7.05 -16.46
N VAL A 9 -7.91 6.83 -17.75
CA VAL A 9 -8.82 6.02 -18.60
C VAL A 9 -8.94 4.58 -18.06
N ALA A 10 -7.81 3.99 -17.63
CA ALA A 10 -7.81 2.66 -17.02
C ALA A 10 -8.70 2.61 -15.76
N LEU A 11 -8.66 3.63 -14.90
CA LEU A 11 -9.55 3.73 -13.73
C LEU A 11 -11.02 3.86 -14.14
N PHE A 12 -11.33 4.71 -15.12
CA PHE A 12 -12.69 4.88 -15.62
C PHE A 12 -13.28 3.59 -16.21
N VAL A 13 -12.44 2.72 -16.76
CA VAL A 13 -12.86 1.41 -17.27
C VAL A 13 -12.92 0.37 -16.16
N LEU A 14 -11.89 0.30 -15.31
CA LEU A 14 -11.79 -0.73 -14.26
C LEU A 14 -12.85 -0.58 -13.17
N ILE A 15 -13.23 0.63 -12.79
CA ILE A 15 -14.22 0.85 -11.72
C ILE A 15 -15.58 0.23 -12.09
N PRO A 16 -16.20 0.54 -13.25
CA PRO A 16 -17.45 -0.10 -13.65
C PRO A 16 -17.32 -1.61 -13.85
N VAL A 17 -16.21 -2.07 -14.42
CA VAL A 17 -15.94 -3.50 -14.61
C VAL A 17 -15.85 -4.22 -13.25
N ALA A 18 -15.12 -3.65 -12.31
CA ALA A 18 -15.02 -4.16 -10.94
C ALA A 18 -16.36 -4.10 -10.19
N GLY A 19 -17.21 -3.12 -10.48
CA GLY A 19 -18.59 -3.05 -10.00
C GLY A 19 -19.49 -4.15 -10.57
N GLY A 20 -19.24 -4.57 -11.82
CA GLY A 20 -20.07 -5.57 -12.53
C GLY A 20 -19.67 -7.02 -12.25
N LEU A 21 -18.37 -7.32 -12.17
CA LEU A 21 -17.85 -8.69 -12.05
C LEU A 21 -17.81 -9.21 -10.61
N GLY A 22 -17.99 -10.52 -10.43
CA GLY A 22 -17.94 -11.25 -9.16
C GLY A 22 -19.09 -12.25 -9.03
N ALA A 23 -19.19 -12.96 -7.92
CA ALA A 23 -20.14 -14.04 -7.67
C ALA A 23 -21.62 -13.71 -7.98
N TYR A 24 -22.03 -12.45 -7.92
CA TYR A 24 -23.33 -11.95 -8.36
C TYR A 24 -23.11 -11.00 -9.55
N PRO A 25 -23.25 -11.42 -10.81
CA PRO A 25 -22.96 -10.57 -11.96
C PRO A 25 -23.98 -9.43 -12.09
N ILE A 26 -23.48 -8.21 -12.26
CA ILE A 26 -24.28 -6.99 -12.53
C ILE A 26 -23.80 -6.45 -13.86
N PRO A 27 -24.66 -6.24 -14.86
CA PRO A 27 -24.26 -5.63 -16.12
C PRO A 27 -23.55 -4.30 -15.92
N THR A 28 -22.44 -4.07 -16.61
CA THR A 28 -21.63 -2.86 -16.44
C THR A 28 -22.44 -1.58 -16.73
N GLY A 29 -23.40 -1.67 -17.66
CA GLY A 29 -24.33 -0.58 -17.95
C GLY A 29 -25.20 -0.21 -16.75
N ASP A 30 -25.65 -1.20 -15.99
CA ASP A 30 -26.47 -1.01 -14.79
C ASP A 30 -25.64 -0.38 -13.66
N VAL A 31 -24.36 -0.77 -13.53
CA VAL A 31 -23.44 -0.12 -12.59
C VAL A 31 -23.31 1.36 -12.88
N VAL A 32 -23.09 1.72 -14.16
CA VAL A 32 -22.99 3.13 -14.60
C VAL A 32 -24.32 3.86 -14.38
N SER A 33 -25.45 3.21 -14.69
CA SER A 33 -26.79 3.78 -14.52
C SER A 33 -27.09 4.08 -13.04
N SER A 34 -26.80 3.14 -12.12
CA SER A 34 -26.97 3.34 -10.68
C SER A 34 -26.13 4.49 -10.15
N VAL A 35 -24.85 4.58 -10.58
CA VAL A 35 -23.98 5.70 -10.21
C VAL A 35 -24.54 7.03 -10.74
N ALA A 36 -24.90 7.09 -12.03
CA ALA A 36 -25.46 8.29 -12.65
C ALA A 36 -26.75 8.75 -11.94
N HIS A 37 -27.64 7.82 -11.58
CA HIS A 37 -28.85 8.09 -10.82
C HIS A 37 -28.52 8.73 -9.46
N ARG A 38 -27.58 8.17 -8.73
CA ARG A 38 -27.25 8.64 -7.36
C ARG A 38 -26.58 10.01 -7.32
N ILE A 39 -25.88 10.41 -8.39
CA ILE A 39 -25.29 11.75 -8.50
C ILE A 39 -26.16 12.75 -9.26
N GLY A 40 -27.39 12.35 -9.62
CA GLY A 40 -28.38 13.23 -10.26
C GLY A 40 -28.15 13.50 -11.74
N LEU A 41 -27.36 12.67 -12.43
CA LEU A 41 -27.08 12.80 -13.88
C LEU A 41 -28.02 11.96 -14.77
N GLY A 42 -29.17 11.54 -14.23
CA GLY A 42 -30.09 10.57 -14.89
C GLY A 42 -29.72 9.13 -14.56
N GLY A 43 -30.20 8.17 -15.34
CA GLY A 43 -30.05 6.75 -15.03
C GLY A 43 -31.23 6.22 -14.21
N ALA A 44 -31.19 4.96 -13.82
CA ALA A 44 -32.21 4.30 -13.03
C ALA A 44 -31.61 3.62 -11.82
N GLU A 45 -32.37 3.60 -10.74
CA GLU A 45 -32.06 2.77 -9.56
C GLU A 45 -32.24 1.30 -9.96
N LEU A 46 -31.33 0.45 -9.50
CA LEU A 46 -31.42 -0.98 -9.75
C LEU A 46 -32.47 -1.62 -8.83
N GLU A 47 -32.82 -2.87 -9.09
CA GLU A 47 -33.57 -3.67 -8.15
C GLU A 47 -32.84 -3.73 -6.79
N ARG A 48 -33.59 -3.94 -5.71
CA ARG A 48 -33.11 -3.85 -4.32
C ARG A 48 -31.86 -4.69 -4.04
N VAL A 49 -31.77 -5.90 -4.63
CA VAL A 49 -30.62 -6.81 -4.35
C VAL A 49 -29.36 -6.35 -5.07
N PRO A 50 -29.34 -6.15 -6.42
CA PRO A 50 -28.18 -5.61 -7.13
C PRO A 50 -27.69 -4.28 -6.57
N GLU A 51 -28.61 -3.36 -6.23
CA GLU A 51 -28.28 -2.06 -5.65
C GLU A 51 -27.58 -2.23 -4.31
N SER A 52 -28.09 -3.11 -3.44
CA SER A 52 -27.46 -3.39 -2.14
C SER A 52 -26.09 -4.03 -2.29
N VAL A 53 -25.91 -4.98 -3.20
CA VAL A 53 -24.61 -5.61 -3.48
C VAL A 53 -23.60 -4.56 -3.98
N LEU A 54 -24.04 -3.69 -4.88
CA LEU A 54 -23.20 -2.65 -5.47
C LEU A 54 -22.71 -1.65 -4.41
N TRP A 55 -23.63 -1.08 -3.62
CA TRP A 55 -23.32 0.02 -2.70
C TRP A 55 -22.78 -0.41 -1.34
N ASN A 56 -23.13 -1.60 -0.85
CA ASN A 56 -22.71 -2.06 0.48
C ASN A 56 -21.55 -3.05 0.45
N VAL A 57 -21.28 -3.69 -0.70
CA VAL A 57 -20.19 -4.69 -0.82
C VAL A 57 -19.12 -4.23 -1.81
N ARG A 58 -19.51 -3.87 -3.05
CA ARG A 58 -18.54 -3.62 -4.12
C ARG A 58 -17.90 -2.25 -4.08
N PHE A 59 -18.67 -1.18 -3.93
CA PHE A 59 -18.09 0.15 -3.89
C PHE A 59 -17.16 0.38 -2.70
N PRO A 60 -17.47 -0.03 -1.46
CA PRO A 60 -16.50 0.07 -0.37
C PRO A 60 -15.19 -0.64 -0.70
N ARG A 61 -15.25 -1.82 -1.34
CA ARG A 61 -14.08 -2.61 -1.76
C ARG A 61 -13.28 -1.90 -2.85
N ILE A 62 -13.94 -1.38 -3.88
CA ILE A 62 -13.32 -0.61 -4.95
C ILE A 62 -12.62 0.64 -4.40
N VAL A 63 -13.32 1.43 -3.60
CA VAL A 63 -12.77 2.67 -3.03
C VAL A 63 -11.60 2.35 -2.11
N LEU A 64 -11.69 1.30 -1.31
CA LEU A 64 -10.59 0.88 -0.44
C LEU A 64 -9.39 0.39 -1.25
N ALA A 65 -9.60 -0.37 -2.34
CA ALA A 65 -8.54 -0.77 -3.27
C ALA A 65 -7.83 0.45 -3.88
N LEU A 66 -8.58 1.46 -4.30
CA LEU A 66 -8.03 2.70 -4.86
C LEU A 66 -7.19 3.46 -3.81
N LEU A 67 -7.72 3.64 -2.60
CA LEU A 67 -7.02 4.36 -1.52
C LEU A 67 -5.76 3.64 -1.08
N ILE A 68 -5.81 2.33 -0.86
CA ILE A 68 -4.66 1.52 -0.45
C ILE A 68 -3.61 1.47 -1.56
N GLY A 69 -4.04 1.22 -2.80
CA GLY A 69 -3.13 1.18 -3.95
C GLY A 69 -2.42 2.52 -4.18
N ALA A 70 -3.15 3.63 -4.10
CA ALA A 70 -2.58 4.98 -4.19
C ALA A 70 -1.60 5.25 -3.03
N SER A 71 -1.96 4.85 -1.81
CA SER A 71 -1.13 5.02 -0.62
C SER A 71 0.18 4.24 -0.72
N LEU A 72 0.12 2.96 -1.08
CA LEU A 72 1.31 2.12 -1.22
C LEU A 72 2.20 2.55 -2.39
N GLY A 73 1.61 2.90 -3.54
CA GLY A 73 2.35 3.41 -4.70
C GLY A 73 3.07 4.73 -4.40
N CYS A 74 2.39 5.67 -3.75
CA CYS A 74 2.98 6.93 -3.30
C CYS A 74 4.09 6.69 -2.25
N ALA A 75 3.81 5.91 -1.21
CA ALA A 75 4.77 5.58 -0.17
C ALA A 75 6.05 4.93 -0.73
N GLY A 76 5.89 4.03 -1.72
CA GLY A 76 7.01 3.44 -2.45
C GLY A 76 7.85 4.47 -3.20
N ALA A 77 7.22 5.40 -3.93
CA ALA A 77 7.93 6.47 -4.64
C ALA A 77 8.74 7.36 -3.69
N LEU A 78 8.18 7.70 -2.53
CA LEU A 78 8.85 8.47 -1.48
C LEU A 78 10.04 7.71 -0.90
N MET A 79 9.88 6.42 -0.57
CA MET A 79 10.96 5.58 -0.02
C MET A 79 12.12 5.46 -1.01
N GLN A 80 11.83 5.21 -2.29
CA GLN A 80 12.85 5.15 -3.33
C GLN A 80 13.61 6.46 -3.49
N GLY A 81 12.91 7.60 -3.35
CA GLY A 81 13.53 8.93 -3.40
C GLY A 81 14.38 9.23 -2.17
N VAL A 82 13.90 8.96 -0.96
CA VAL A 82 14.61 9.20 0.30
C VAL A 82 15.88 8.35 0.42
N PHE A 83 15.82 7.09 -0.03
CA PHE A 83 16.95 6.16 0.06
C PHE A 83 17.89 6.24 -1.15
N GLY A 84 17.51 6.97 -2.21
CA GLY A 84 18.26 6.97 -3.47
C GLY A 84 18.37 5.57 -4.09
N ASN A 85 17.46 4.67 -3.73
CA ASN A 85 17.48 3.27 -4.15
C ASN A 85 16.12 2.91 -4.80
N PRO A 86 16.09 2.58 -6.09
CA PRO A 86 14.85 2.24 -6.79
C PRO A 86 14.20 0.91 -6.32
N LEU A 87 14.88 0.17 -5.45
CA LEU A 87 14.42 -1.09 -4.87
C LEU A 87 13.94 -0.95 -3.44
N ALA A 88 13.89 0.28 -2.91
CA ALA A 88 13.37 0.53 -1.58
C ALA A 88 11.83 0.46 -1.58
N GLU A 89 11.28 -0.18 -0.55
CA GLU A 89 9.85 -0.21 -0.29
C GLU A 89 9.54 0.09 1.18
N PRO A 90 8.29 0.48 1.52
CA PRO A 90 7.93 0.84 2.88
C PRO A 90 8.18 -0.24 3.94
N SER A 91 8.11 -1.53 3.57
CA SER A 91 8.35 -2.65 4.48
C SER A 91 9.76 -2.69 5.06
N VAL A 92 10.75 -2.08 4.38
CA VAL A 92 12.14 -2.03 4.82
C VAL A 92 12.30 -1.31 6.17
N ILE A 93 11.45 -0.32 6.47
CA ILE A 93 11.44 0.38 7.77
C ILE A 93 10.55 -0.27 8.82
N GLY A 94 10.10 -1.51 8.59
CA GLY A 94 9.41 -2.33 9.57
C GLY A 94 7.92 -2.07 9.74
N VAL A 95 7.32 -1.12 9.02
CA VAL A 95 5.92 -0.71 9.21
C VAL A 95 4.93 -1.87 9.04
N SER A 96 5.10 -2.70 8.01
CA SER A 96 4.16 -3.79 7.70
C SER A 96 4.22 -4.92 8.71
N LEU A 97 5.43 -5.37 9.10
CA LEU A 97 5.59 -6.41 10.11
C LEU A 97 5.26 -5.89 11.52
N GLY A 98 5.57 -4.62 11.81
CA GLY A 98 5.12 -3.99 13.05
C GLY A 98 3.60 -3.96 13.17
N ALA A 99 2.90 -3.59 12.10
CA ALA A 99 1.44 -3.66 12.04
C ALA A 99 0.93 -5.10 12.23
N ALA A 100 1.63 -6.09 11.64
CA ALA A 100 1.28 -7.49 11.80
C ALA A 100 1.44 -7.96 13.26
N VAL A 101 2.47 -7.51 13.98
CA VAL A 101 2.60 -7.82 15.43
C VAL A 101 1.37 -7.34 16.20
N GLY A 102 0.92 -6.10 15.96
CA GLY A 102 -0.26 -5.56 16.63
C GLY A 102 -1.55 -6.32 16.31
N ALA A 103 -1.77 -6.66 15.03
CA ALA A 103 -2.92 -7.43 14.60
C ALA A 103 -2.91 -8.84 15.17
N VAL A 104 -1.76 -9.54 15.08
CA VAL A 104 -1.59 -10.91 15.55
C VAL A 104 -1.76 -10.97 17.07
N ALA A 105 -1.22 -10.01 17.81
CA ALA A 105 -1.46 -9.91 19.27
C ALA A 105 -2.95 -9.81 19.58
N ALA A 106 -3.68 -8.94 18.86
CA ALA A 106 -5.13 -8.78 19.06
C ALA A 106 -5.88 -10.09 18.83
N ILE A 107 -5.56 -10.80 17.76
CA ILE A 107 -6.24 -12.05 17.38
C ILE A 107 -5.85 -13.19 18.31
N ALA A 108 -4.54 -13.41 18.54
CA ALA A 108 -4.03 -14.53 19.33
C ALA A 108 -4.50 -14.51 20.78
N PHE A 109 -4.61 -13.32 21.37
CA PHE A 109 -5.01 -13.14 22.76
C PHE A 109 -6.48 -12.72 22.93
N GLY A 110 -7.28 -12.77 21.86
CA GLY A 110 -8.72 -12.46 21.92
C GLY A 110 -9.03 -11.03 22.40
N ILE A 111 -8.14 -10.04 22.10
CA ILE A 111 -8.29 -8.67 22.57
C ILE A 111 -9.41 -7.99 21.76
N THR A 112 -10.46 -7.50 22.41
CA THR A 112 -11.66 -6.96 21.75
C THR A 112 -12.17 -5.64 22.33
N PHE A 113 -11.35 -4.88 23.05
CA PHE A 113 -11.77 -3.66 23.80
C PHE A 113 -12.36 -2.54 22.91
N LEU A 114 -12.08 -2.52 21.60
CA LEU A 114 -12.71 -1.65 20.60
C LEU A 114 -13.65 -2.42 19.65
N GLY A 115 -14.11 -3.62 20.04
CA GLY A 115 -14.91 -4.47 19.18
C GLY A 115 -14.19 -4.83 17.88
N THR A 116 -14.86 -4.71 16.74
CA THR A 116 -14.33 -5.03 15.41
C THR A 116 -13.15 -4.16 14.97
N TRP A 117 -12.91 -3.02 15.64
CA TRP A 117 -11.80 -2.11 15.34
C TRP A 117 -10.50 -2.44 16.04
N THR A 118 -10.53 -3.34 17.06
CA THR A 118 -9.35 -3.62 17.88
C THR A 118 -8.15 -4.06 17.04
N VAL A 119 -8.35 -4.99 16.11
CA VAL A 119 -7.28 -5.50 15.23
C VAL A 119 -6.69 -4.37 14.37
N SER A 120 -7.56 -3.57 13.73
CA SER A 120 -7.10 -2.48 12.87
C SER A 120 -6.38 -1.38 13.65
N VAL A 121 -6.88 -0.99 14.81
CA VAL A 121 -6.25 0.05 15.64
C VAL A 121 -4.91 -0.42 16.19
N LEU A 122 -4.83 -1.67 16.71
CA LEU A 122 -3.57 -2.20 17.21
C LEU A 122 -2.54 -2.37 16.07
N ALA A 123 -2.98 -2.81 14.88
CA ALA A 123 -2.11 -2.87 13.72
C ALA A 123 -1.58 -1.48 13.31
N PHE A 124 -2.44 -0.48 13.23
CA PHE A 124 -2.05 0.88 12.88
C PHE A 124 -1.04 1.47 13.87
N VAL A 125 -1.36 1.39 15.16
CA VAL A 125 -0.51 1.94 16.23
C VAL A 125 0.83 1.21 16.30
N ALA A 126 0.83 -0.13 16.26
CA ALA A 126 2.05 -0.93 16.30
C ALA A 126 2.95 -0.66 15.07
N GLY A 127 2.36 -0.47 13.88
CA GLY A 127 3.09 -0.07 12.68
C GLY A 127 3.79 1.28 12.84
N LEU A 128 3.10 2.29 13.38
CA LEU A 128 3.68 3.61 13.65
C LEU A 128 4.77 3.56 14.74
N ILE A 129 4.53 2.83 15.82
CA ILE A 129 5.53 2.63 16.89
C ILE A 129 6.78 1.99 16.33
N THR A 130 6.64 0.97 15.48
CA THR A 130 7.77 0.29 14.86
C THR A 130 8.62 1.22 14.03
N VAL A 131 8.00 2.07 13.18
CA VAL A 131 8.74 3.07 12.40
C VAL A 131 9.43 4.09 13.32
N PHE A 132 8.76 4.53 14.38
CA PHE A 132 9.36 5.43 15.35
C PHE A 132 10.59 4.80 16.02
N VAL A 133 10.52 3.53 16.44
CA VAL A 133 11.65 2.80 17.03
C VAL A 133 12.80 2.66 16.02
N VAL A 134 12.52 2.24 14.79
CA VAL A 134 13.53 2.13 13.72
C VAL A 134 14.20 3.48 13.47
N TYR A 135 13.42 4.55 13.38
CA TYR A 135 13.93 5.89 13.17
C TYR A 135 14.79 6.35 14.37
N ALA A 136 14.31 6.18 15.61
CA ALA A 136 15.03 6.60 16.82
C ALA A 136 16.37 5.87 16.96
N MET A 137 16.41 4.57 16.68
CA MET A 137 17.63 3.75 16.72
C MET A 137 18.61 4.07 15.57
N SER A 138 18.12 4.62 14.45
CA SER A 138 18.98 4.97 13.30
C SER A 138 19.60 6.35 13.38
N ARG A 139 19.31 7.13 14.43
CA ARG A 139 19.90 8.46 14.64
C ARG A 139 21.23 8.38 15.36
N SER A 140 22.24 9.01 14.79
CA SER A 140 23.56 9.20 15.42
C SER A 140 24.05 10.64 15.19
N GLY A 141 24.50 11.32 16.25
CA GLY A 141 25.00 12.69 16.15
C GLY A 141 24.00 13.70 15.55
N GLY A 142 22.69 13.52 15.78
CA GLY A 142 21.64 14.39 15.25
C GLY A 142 21.30 14.19 13.78
N ARG A 143 21.83 13.15 13.13
CA ARG A 143 21.61 12.81 11.71
C ARG A 143 21.07 11.40 11.56
N THR A 144 20.21 11.21 10.57
CA THR A 144 19.68 9.89 10.20
C THR A 144 20.56 9.31 9.09
N GLU A 145 21.19 8.19 9.36
CA GLU A 145 21.98 7.45 8.36
C GLU A 145 21.10 6.42 7.66
N VAL A 146 21.04 6.50 6.32
CA VAL A 146 20.19 5.61 5.51
C VAL A 146 20.59 4.14 5.70
N VAL A 147 21.89 3.84 5.74
CA VAL A 147 22.38 2.46 5.92
C VAL A 147 21.95 1.93 7.29
N THR A 148 22.14 2.71 8.36
CA THR A 148 21.72 2.35 9.71
C THR A 148 20.20 2.18 9.80
N LEU A 149 19.42 3.02 9.11
CA LEU A 149 17.97 2.89 9.06
C LEU A 149 17.53 1.56 8.40
N ILE A 150 18.18 1.17 7.31
CA ILE A 150 17.91 -0.10 6.62
C ILE A 150 18.29 -1.29 7.52
N LEU A 151 19.49 -1.28 8.10
CA LEU A 151 19.97 -2.37 8.96
C LEU A 151 19.10 -2.53 10.21
N THR A 152 18.73 -1.42 10.84
CA THR A 152 17.80 -1.42 11.98
C THR A 152 16.43 -1.95 11.56
N GLY A 153 15.92 -1.54 10.40
CA GLY A 153 14.66 -2.06 9.85
C GLY A 153 14.70 -3.57 9.62
N ILE A 154 15.80 -4.10 9.09
CA ILE A 154 15.98 -5.55 8.92
C ILE A 154 15.98 -6.26 10.28
N ALA A 155 16.70 -5.76 11.29
CA ALA A 155 16.74 -6.34 12.62
C ALA A 155 15.35 -6.30 13.29
N VAL A 156 14.63 -5.20 13.20
CA VAL A 156 13.29 -5.05 13.76
C VAL A 156 12.29 -5.95 13.01
N ASN A 157 12.41 -6.09 11.70
CA ASN A 157 11.59 -7.02 10.92
C ASN A 157 11.82 -8.49 11.36
N ALA A 158 13.07 -8.88 11.60
CA ALA A 158 13.39 -10.22 12.12
C ALA A 158 12.80 -10.45 13.52
N PHE A 159 12.91 -9.45 14.41
CA PHE A 159 12.31 -9.49 15.75
C PHE A 159 10.77 -9.55 15.68
N ALA A 160 10.16 -8.74 14.83
CA ALA A 160 8.71 -8.77 14.61
C ALA A 160 8.23 -10.14 14.10
N GLY A 161 8.96 -10.72 13.13
CA GLY A 161 8.66 -12.07 12.63
C GLY A 161 8.75 -13.15 13.73
N ALA A 162 9.77 -13.10 14.57
CA ALA A 162 9.90 -14.01 15.72
C ALA A 162 8.75 -13.80 16.73
N THR A 163 8.38 -12.56 17.01
CA THR A 163 7.25 -12.23 17.90
C THR A 163 5.93 -12.76 17.36
N ILE A 164 5.68 -12.59 16.04
CA ILE A 164 4.51 -13.17 15.37
C ILE A 164 4.49 -14.70 15.52
N GLY A 165 5.63 -15.36 15.27
CA GLY A 165 5.74 -16.81 15.45
C GLY A 165 5.45 -17.26 16.88
N LEU A 166 5.95 -16.50 17.87
CA LEU A 166 5.66 -16.77 19.29
C LEU A 166 4.16 -16.61 19.61
N PHE A 167 3.51 -15.55 19.10
CA PHE A 167 2.08 -15.35 19.34
C PHE A 167 1.21 -16.43 18.68
N ILE A 168 1.58 -16.89 17.48
CA ILE A 168 0.93 -18.03 16.84
C ILE A 168 1.10 -19.31 17.69
N PHE A 169 2.30 -19.55 18.22
CA PHE A 169 2.56 -20.69 19.09
C PHE A 169 1.76 -20.66 20.40
N LEU A 170 1.54 -19.46 20.94
CA LEU A 170 0.77 -19.25 22.17
C LEU A 170 -0.74 -19.16 21.93
N ALA A 171 -1.19 -19.09 20.69
CA ALA A 171 -2.62 -19.06 20.38
C ALA A 171 -3.26 -20.42 20.67
N GLU A 172 -4.25 -20.44 21.56
CA GLU A 172 -4.90 -21.67 22.03
C GLU A 172 -5.93 -22.20 21.02
N ASP A 173 -6.48 -21.33 20.16
CA ASP A 173 -7.56 -21.66 19.24
C ASP A 173 -7.08 -21.76 17.78
N THR A 174 -7.39 -22.87 17.12
CA THR A 174 -7.12 -23.08 15.68
C THR A 174 -7.82 -22.02 14.80
N ALA A 175 -8.99 -21.52 15.21
CA ALA A 175 -9.67 -20.46 14.49
C ALA A 175 -8.87 -19.15 14.53
N ALA A 176 -8.25 -18.81 15.66
CA ALA A 176 -7.35 -17.68 15.79
C ALA A 176 -6.13 -17.80 14.85
N VAL A 177 -5.50 -18.99 14.80
CA VAL A 177 -4.36 -19.26 13.90
C VAL A 177 -4.75 -19.09 12.44
N ASN A 178 -5.92 -19.59 12.03
CA ASN A 178 -6.43 -19.41 10.68
C ASN A 178 -6.69 -17.91 10.39
N GLN A 179 -7.32 -17.20 11.32
CA GLN A 179 -7.58 -15.76 11.16
C GLN A 179 -6.27 -14.96 11.03
N ILE A 180 -5.26 -15.26 11.82
CA ILE A 180 -3.92 -14.67 11.73
C ILE A 180 -3.32 -14.92 10.35
N THR A 181 -3.40 -16.17 9.86
CA THR A 181 -2.86 -16.54 8.56
C THR A 181 -3.55 -15.74 7.43
N PHE A 182 -4.88 -15.71 7.40
CA PHE A 182 -5.61 -14.92 6.41
C PHE A 182 -5.33 -13.44 6.51
N TRP A 183 -5.19 -12.90 7.72
CA TRP A 183 -4.87 -11.49 7.91
C TRP A 183 -3.47 -11.15 7.35
N GLN A 184 -2.47 -12.01 7.59
CA GLN A 184 -1.11 -11.82 7.07
C GLN A 184 -1.03 -11.92 5.54
N LEU A 185 -1.87 -12.75 4.92
CA LEU A 185 -1.92 -12.91 3.46
C LEU A 185 -2.54 -11.70 2.74
N GLY A 186 -3.19 -10.79 3.46
CA GLY A 186 -3.80 -9.58 2.94
C GLY A 186 -5.04 -9.84 2.08
N SER A 187 -6.12 -9.09 2.34
CA SER A 187 -7.39 -9.23 1.62
C SER A 187 -8.24 -7.96 1.71
N LEU A 188 -9.07 -7.73 0.69
CA LEU A 188 -10.11 -6.71 0.68
C LEU A 188 -11.53 -7.29 0.79
N ALA A 189 -11.67 -8.59 1.07
CA ALA A 189 -12.97 -9.27 1.14
C ALA A 189 -13.91 -8.66 2.20
N GLN A 190 -13.35 -8.18 3.31
CA GLN A 190 -14.13 -7.56 4.40
C GLN A 190 -14.17 -6.02 4.33
N SER A 191 -14.19 -5.45 3.14
CA SER A 191 -14.26 -4.00 2.94
C SER A 191 -15.63 -3.46 3.30
N THR A 192 -15.66 -2.37 4.05
CA THR A 192 -16.89 -1.66 4.48
C THR A 192 -16.66 -0.16 4.41
N TRP A 193 -17.74 0.63 4.32
CA TRP A 193 -17.64 2.10 4.34
C TRP A 193 -16.94 2.64 5.59
N PRO A 194 -17.17 2.13 6.81
CA PRO A 194 -16.40 2.55 7.98
C PRO A 194 -14.88 2.37 7.81
N LYS A 195 -14.41 1.26 7.20
CA LYS A 195 -12.97 1.07 6.90
C LYS A 195 -12.45 2.07 5.88
N VAL A 196 -13.25 2.40 4.85
CA VAL A 196 -12.92 3.47 3.90
C VAL A 196 -12.73 4.80 4.61
N LEU A 197 -13.69 5.18 5.47
CA LEU A 197 -13.63 6.42 6.24
C LEU A 197 -12.47 6.48 7.23
N ALA A 198 -12.04 5.36 7.77
CA ALA A 198 -10.88 5.29 8.65
C ALA A 198 -9.55 5.52 7.92
N VAL A 199 -9.41 4.97 6.70
CA VAL A 199 -8.19 5.13 5.88
C VAL A 199 -8.14 6.49 5.18
N LEU A 200 -9.29 7.02 4.79
CA LEU A 200 -9.42 8.23 3.97
C LEU A 200 -8.63 9.43 4.52
N PRO A 201 -8.69 9.81 5.80
CA PRO A 201 -7.94 10.96 6.32
C PRO A 201 -6.42 10.77 6.16
N CYS A 202 -5.90 9.58 6.49
CA CYS A 202 -4.50 9.26 6.37
C CYS A 202 -4.03 9.29 4.91
N ALA A 203 -4.82 8.72 4.00
CA ALA A 203 -4.55 8.73 2.56
C ALA A 203 -4.56 10.17 2.02
N VAL A 204 -5.59 10.96 2.33
CA VAL A 204 -5.69 12.37 1.89
C VAL A 204 -4.52 13.20 2.38
N ILE A 205 -4.18 13.12 3.67
CA ILE A 205 -3.05 13.85 4.25
C ILE A 205 -1.75 13.45 3.56
N GLY A 206 -1.46 12.15 3.48
CA GLY A 206 -0.20 11.67 2.91
C GLY A 206 -0.07 11.97 1.42
N LEU A 207 -1.13 11.74 0.63
CA LEU A 207 -1.14 12.01 -0.81
C LEU A 207 -1.11 13.52 -1.13
N ALA A 208 -1.69 14.37 -0.28
CA ALA A 208 -1.64 15.81 -0.43
C ALA A 208 -0.25 16.38 -0.06
N VAL A 209 0.38 15.86 1.00
CA VAL A 209 1.69 16.35 1.48
C VAL A 209 2.84 15.90 0.56
N ALA A 210 2.81 14.67 0.06
CA ALA A 210 3.91 14.08 -0.70
C ALA A 210 4.40 14.92 -1.90
N PRO A 211 3.53 15.49 -2.77
CA PRO A 211 3.96 16.26 -3.94
C PRO A 211 4.73 17.55 -3.61
N PHE A 212 4.53 18.14 -2.43
CA PHE A 212 5.26 19.35 -2.02
C PHE A 212 6.77 19.11 -1.87
N TYR A 213 7.17 17.87 -1.64
CA TYR A 213 8.57 17.47 -1.46
C TYR A 213 9.23 16.94 -2.74
N ALA A 214 8.51 16.91 -3.87
CA ALA A 214 9.02 16.38 -5.14
C ALA A 214 10.32 17.06 -5.59
N ARG A 215 10.38 18.41 -5.53
CA ARG A 215 11.59 19.18 -5.89
C ARG A 215 12.78 18.85 -4.96
N GLN A 216 12.51 18.71 -3.66
CA GLN A 216 13.57 18.42 -2.69
C GLN A 216 14.11 17.00 -2.87
N LEU A 217 13.27 16.03 -3.25
CA LEU A 217 13.69 14.68 -3.63
C LEU A 217 14.52 14.67 -4.92
N ASP A 218 14.15 15.50 -5.92
CA ASP A 218 14.94 15.64 -7.14
C ASP A 218 16.34 16.22 -6.86
N LEU A 219 16.44 17.18 -5.92
CA LEU A 219 17.72 17.72 -5.46
C LEU A 219 18.51 16.70 -4.63
N LEU A 220 17.83 15.91 -3.78
CA LEU A 220 18.48 14.84 -3.00
C LEU A 220 19.07 13.75 -3.88
N ALA A 221 18.47 13.48 -5.04
CA ALA A 221 19.00 12.53 -6.03
C ALA A 221 20.38 12.90 -6.59
N LEU A 222 20.80 14.18 -6.47
CA LEU A 222 22.15 14.64 -6.81
C LEU A 222 23.19 14.31 -5.73
N GLY A 223 22.74 13.80 -4.58
CA GLY A 223 23.55 13.51 -3.39
C GLY A 223 23.27 14.48 -2.23
N GLU A 224 23.58 14.07 -1.00
CA GLU A 224 23.27 14.85 0.20
C GLU A 224 24.03 16.18 0.27
N ARG A 225 25.32 16.18 -0.08
CA ARG A 225 26.16 17.40 -0.05
C ARG A 225 25.65 18.45 -1.03
N PRO A 226 25.48 18.15 -2.33
CA PRO A 226 24.87 19.07 -3.29
C PRO A 226 23.48 19.57 -2.86
N ALA A 227 22.60 18.67 -2.36
CA ALA A 227 21.26 19.04 -1.92
C ALA A 227 21.29 20.08 -0.80
N ARG A 228 22.18 19.91 0.20
CA ARG A 228 22.37 20.90 1.30
C ARG A 228 22.89 22.24 0.79
N HIS A 229 23.84 22.26 -0.14
CA HIS A 229 24.32 23.50 -0.76
C HIS A 229 23.21 24.24 -1.54
N LEU A 230 22.22 23.51 -2.05
CA LEU A 230 21.04 24.06 -2.73
C LEU A 230 19.89 24.40 -1.75
N GLY A 231 20.16 24.39 -0.44
CA GLY A 231 19.23 24.85 0.60
C GLY A 231 18.24 23.77 1.08
N VAL A 232 18.45 22.49 0.74
CA VAL A 232 17.60 21.40 1.26
C VAL A 232 18.03 21.01 2.67
N ASP A 233 17.13 21.11 3.63
CA ASP A 233 17.28 20.46 4.93
C ASP A 233 16.98 18.96 4.80
N VAL A 234 18.04 18.19 4.56
CA VAL A 234 17.94 16.73 4.27
C VAL A 234 17.37 15.97 5.47
N GLU A 235 17.67 16.39 6.70
CA GLU A 235 17.15 15.69 7.89
C GLU A 235 15.65 15.93 8.05
N ARG A 236 15.21 17.16 7.95
CA ARG A 236 13.78 17.49 7.98
C ARG A 236 13.02 16.81 6.85
N LEU A 237 13.58 16.77 5.65
CA LEU A 237 13.01 16.07 4.50
C LEU A 237 12.79 14.59 4.81
N ARG A 238 13.82 13.91 5.34
CA ARG A 238 13.75 12.48 5.71
C ARG A 238 12.68 12.22 6.77
N VAL A 239 12.70 13.00 7.85
CA VAL A 239 11.71 12.85 8.93
C VAL A 239 10.30 12.95 8.40
N VAL A 240 9.98 14.03 7.67
CA VAL A 240 8.62 14.25 7.16
C VAL A 240 8.21 13.14 6.21
N LEU A 241 9.09 12.75 5.29
CA LEU A 241 8.73 11.72 4.32
C LEU A 241 8.62 10.31 4.94
N ILE A 242 9.45 9.97 5.93
CA ILE A 242 9.29 8.74 6.71
C ILE A 242 7.96 8.73 7.46
N LEU A 243 7.54 9.85 8.07
CA LEU A 243 6.24 9.96 8.72
C LEU A 243 5.08 9.82 7.72
N VAL A 244 5.17 10.45 6.54
CA VAL A 244 4.17 10.30 5.48
C VAL A 244 4.08 8.84 5.01
N VAL A 245 5.22 8.19 4.77
CA VAL A 245 5.28 6.77 4.40
C VAL A 245 4.68 5.88 5.48
N ALA A 246 5.05 6.12 6.75
CA ALA A 246 4.50 5.38 7.88
C ALA A 246 2.97 5.54 7.97
N LEU A 247 2.46 6.76 7.85
CA LEU A 247 1.04 7.06 7.89
C LEU A 247 0.27 6.33 6.77
N LEU A 248 0.74 6.48 5.51
CA LEU A 248 0.11 5.86 4.34
C LEU A 248 0.12 4.33 4.44
N THR A 249 1.26 3.75 4.82
CA THR A 249 1.42 2.30 4.86
C THR A 249 0.72 1.67 6.06
N ALA A 250 0.86 2.25 7.26
CA ALA A 250 0.18 1.73 8.45
C ALA A 250 -1.34 1.78 8.30
N ALA A 251 -1.90 2.87 7.75
CA ALA A 251 -3.34 2.97 7.47
C ALA A 251 -3.80 1.92 6.45
N ALA A 252 -3.04 1.71 5.37
CA ALA A 252 -3.34 0.70 4.38
C ALA A 252 -3.33 -0.71 5.00
N VAL A 253 -2.21 -1.10 5.64
CA VAL A 253 -2.01 -2.44 6.21
C VAL A 253 -3.00 -2.75 7.34
N SER A 254 -3.39 -1.76 8.15
CA SER A 254 -4.29 -1.96 9.28
C SER A 254 -5.68 -2.49 8.91
N VAL A 255 -6.13 -2.26 7.68
CA VAL A 255 -7.47 -2.67 7.20
C VAL A 255 -7.43 -3.77 6.14
N SER A 256 -6.31 -3.92 5.44
CA SER A 256 -6.16 -4.90 4.34
C SER A 256 -5.22 -6.07 4.69
N GLY A 257 -4.52 -6.03 5.82
CA GLY A 257 -3.38 -6.92 6.04
C GLY A 257 -2.18 -6.55 5.16
N VAL A 258 -1.20 -7.43 5.09
CA VAL A 258 0.06 -7.15 4.40
C VAL A 258 -0.10 -7.32 2.89
N ILE A 259 0.13 -6.25 2.14
CA ILE A 259 0.16 -6.24 0.67
C ILE A 259 1.54 -5.76 0.24
N GLY A 260 2.35 -6.64 -0.33
CA GLY A 260 3.69 -6.33 -0.82
C GLY A 260 3.73 -5.99 -2.31
N PHE A 261 4.92 -5.61 -2.77
CA PHE A 261 5.28 -5.36 -4.17
C PHE A 261 4.63 -4.15 -4.85
N VAL A 262 3.46 -3.67 -4.44
CA VAL A 262 2.84 -2.48 -5.06
C VAL A 262 3.74 -1.27 -4.90
N GLY A 263 4.24 -1.01 -3.68
CA GLY A 263 5.17 0.08 -3.39
C GLY A 263 6.56 -0.08 -4.00
N LEU A 264 6.95 -1.28 -4.37
CA LEU A 264 8.22 -1.57 -5.03
C LEU A 264 8.11 -1.42 -6.55
N VAL A 265 7.18 -2.14 -7.15
CA VAL A 265 7.09 -2.35 -8.60
C VAL A 265 6.51 -1.12 -9.31
N VAL A 266 5.45 -0.55 -8.77
CA VAL A 266 4.73 0.55 -9.44
C VAL A 266 5.60 1.79 -9.68
N PRO A 267 6.25 2.39 -8.64
CA PRO A 267 7.08 3.57 -8.87
C PRO A 267 8.33 3.24 -9.72
N HIS A 268 8.84 2.02 -9.62
CA HIS A 268 9.97 1.59 -10.45
C HIS A 268 9.59 1.53 -11.94
N LEU A 269 8.45 0.93 -12.28
CA LEU A 269 7.93 0.90 -13.66
C LEU A 269 7.71 2.30 -14.22
N LEU A 270 7.13 3.18 -13.43
CA LEU A 270 6.89 4.56 -13.84
C LEU A 270 8.19 5.34 -14.05
N ARG A 271 9.18 5.12 -13.21
CA ARG A 271 10.53 5.70 -13.37
C ARG A 271 11.18 5.26 -14.69
N MET A 272 11.00 4.00 -15.07
CA MET A 272 11.50 3.47 -16.36
C MET A 272 10.74 4.03 -17.56
N ALA A 273 9.44 4.28 -17.43
CA ALA A 273 8.57 4.74 -18.51
C ALA A 273 8.58 6.26 -18.72
N ALA A 274 8.62 7.03 -17.63
CA ALA A 274 8.45 8.49 -17.66
C ALA A 274 9.64 9.27 -17.09
N GLY A 275 10.70 8.58 -16.66
CA GLY A 275 11.90 9.18 -16.09
C GLY A 275 11.86 9.35 -14.56
N PRO A 276 12.96 9.84 -13.97
CA PRO A 276 13.17 9.85 -12.52
C PRO A 276 12.53 11.04 -11.78
N GLY A 277 11.97 12.04 -12.48
CA GLY A 277 11.48 13.27 -11.86
C GLY A 277 10.30 13.04 -10.92
N HIS A 278 10.45 13.42 -9.65
CA HIS A 278 9.47 13.16 -8.60
C HIS A 278 8.17 13.96 -8.75
N ARG A 279 8.17 15.07 -9.49
CA ARG A 279 6.93 15.83 -9.79
C ARG A 279 5.88 14.99 -10.51
N PHE A 280 6.32 14.07 -11.38
CA PHE A 280 5.45 13.11 -12.04
C PHE A 280 5.39 11.79 -11.29
N LEU A 281 6.53 11.32 -10.77
CA LEU A 281 6.66 10.00 -10.17
C LEU A 281 5.73 9.80 -8.96
N ILE A 282 5.60 10.81 -8.08
CA ILE A 282 4.75 10.72 -6.88
C ILE A 282 3.26 10.58 -7.26
N PRO A 283 2.64 11.55 -7.96
CA PRO A 283 1.22 11.42 -8.32
C PRO A 283 0.97 10.27 -9.31
N GLY A 284 1.89 10.01 -10.22
CA GLY A 284 1.81 8.89 -11.15
C GLY A 284 1.82 7.55 -10.43
N SER A 285 2.66 7.39 -9.38
CA SER A 285 2.71 6.16 -8.58
C SER A 285 1.46 5.97 -7.74
N ALA A 286 0.84 7.04 -7.26
CA ALA A 286 -0.45 6.96 -6.61
C ALA A 286 -1.54 6.46 -7.57
N LEU A 287 -1.66 7.06 -8.75
CA LEU A 287 -2.63 6.64 -9.77
C LEU A 287 -2.39 5.21 -10.25
N ALA A 288 -1.14 4.89 -10.58
CA ALA A 288 -0.81 3.53 -11.05
C ALA A 288 -0.96 2.48 -9.96
N GLY A 289 -0.65 2.82 -8.70
CA GLY A 289 -0.91 1.96 -7.54
C GLY A 289 -2.39 1.66 -7.37
N ALA A 290 -3.25 2.66 -7.53
CA ALA A 290 -4.70 2.48 -7.51
C ALA A 290 -5.18 1.54 -8.63
N VAL A 291 -4.70 1.74 -9.87
CA VAL A 291 -5.02 0.86 -11.02
C VAL A 291 -4.57 -0.58 -10.75
N VAL A 292 -3.30 -0.75 -10.34
CA VAL A 292 -2.71 -2.09 -10.14
C VAL A 292 -3.42 -2.83 -9.01
N LEU A 293 -3.71 -2.17 -7.88
CA LEU A 293 -4.36 -2.85 -6.78
C LEU A 293 -5.83 -3.18 -7.07
N LEU A 294 -6.56 -2.30 -7.76
CA LEU A 294 -7.93 -2.59 -8.19
C LEU A 294 -7.97 -3.74 -9.20
N ALA A 295 -7.02 -3.78 -10.16
CA ALA A 295 -6.91 -4.88 -11.11
C ALA A 295 -6.52 -6.19 -10.42
N ALA A 296 -5.60 -6.15 -9.45
CA ALA A 296 -5.22 -7.33 -8.66
C ALA A 296 -6.39 -7.83 -7.80
N ASP A 297 -7.17 -6.94 -7.18
CA ASP A 297 -8.36 -7.30 -6.42
C ASP A 297 -9.43 -7.95 -7.32
N LEU A 298 -9.65 -7.39 -8.51
CA LEU A 298 -10.57 -7.97 -9.48
C LEU A 298 -10.11 -9.38 -9.89
N ALA A 299 -8.83 -9.56 -10.19
CA ALA A 299 -8.26 -10.86 -10.52
C ALA A 299 -8.36 -11.85 -9.35
N ALA A 300 -8.05 -11.41 -8.12
CA ALA A 300 -8.09 -12.25 -6.93
C ALA A 300 -9.47 -12.88 -6.66
N ARG A 301 -10.56 -12.17 -6.98
CA ARG A 301 -11.94 -12.64 -6.76
C ARG A 301 -12.60 -13.30 -7.97
N THR A 302 -11.91 -13.34 -9.13
CA THR A 302 -12.48 -13.93 -10.37
C THR A 302 -11.71 -15.14 -10.89
N ILE A 303 -10.44 -15.34 -10.49
CA ILE A 303 -9.61 -16.44 -11.03
C ILE A 303 -10.01 -17.81 -10.48
N VAL A 304 -10.41 -17.90 -9.19
CA VAL A 304 -10.67 -19.17 -8.48
C VAL A 304 -12.05 -19.15 -7.82
N GLU A 305 -13.09 -18.79 -8.57
CA GLU A 305 -14.46 -18.80 -8.02
C GLU A 305 -14.88 -20.21 -7.56
N PRO A 306 -15.60 -20.34 -6.44
CA PRO A 306 -16.11 -19.28 -5.56
C PRO A 306 -15.14 -18.80 -4.48
N ALA A 307 -13.91 -19.33 -4.40
CA ALA A 307 -12.89 -18.89 -3.46
C ALA A 307 -12.22 -17.60 -3.93
N GLU A 308 -11.79 -16.77 -2.97
CA GLU A 308 -10.99 -15.58 -3.26
C GLU A 308 -9.53 -15.85 -2.95
N LEU A 309 -8.64 -15.51 -3.88
CA LEU A 309 -7.20 -15.56 -3.63
C LEU A 309 -6.79 -14.41 -2.68
N PRO A 310 -5.92 -14.68 -1.68
CA PRO A 310 -5.36 -13.59 -0.88
C PRO A 310 -4.59 -12.60 -1.77
N LEU A 311 -4.88 -11.32 -1.60
CA LEU A 311 -4.36 -10.26 -2.46
C LEU A 311 -2.84 -10.12 -2.38
N GLY A 312 -2.27 -10.27 -1.18
CA GLY A 312 -0.83 -10.26 -0.96
C GLY A 312 -0.11 -11.42 -1.65
N VAL A 313 -0.74 -12.60 -1.72
CA VAL A 313 -0.21 -13.74 -2.47
C VAL A 313 -0.17 -13.44 -3.96
N LEU A 314 -1.27 -12.91 -4.52
CA LEU A 314 -1.34 -12.57 -5.94
C LEU A 314 -0.32 -11.50 -6.32
N THR A 315 -0.20 -10.43 -5.52
CA THR A 315 0.79 -9.36 -5.78
C THR A 315 2.22 -9.87 -5.66
N ALA A 316 2.51 -10.81 -4.75
CA ALA A 316 3.82 -11.43 -4.60
C ALA A 316 4.14 -12.38 -5.77
N LEU A 317 3.19 -13.20 -6.21
CA LEU A 317 3.37 -14.11 -7.34
C LEU A 317 3.65 -13.38 -8.66
N ILE A 318 3.06 -12.20 -8.85
CA ILE A 318 3.31 -11.37 -10.03
C ILE A 318 4.57 -10.51 -9.83
N GLY A 319 4.73 -9.92 -8.66
CA GLY A 319 5.80 -8.98 -8.36
C GLY A 319 7.19 -9.61 -8.30
N SER A 320 7.32 -10.81 -7.71
CA SER A 320 8.62 -11.47 -7.54
C SER A 320 9.28 -11.88 -8.87
N PRO A 321 8.59 -12.58 -9.81
CA PRO A 321 9.19 -12.90 -11.11
C PRO A 321 9.53 -11.65 -11.93
N PHE A 322 8.65 -10.64 -11.87
CA PHE A 322 8.92 -9.36 -12.52
C PHE A 322 10.18 -8.70 -11.96
N PHE A 323 10.37 -8.72 -10.64
CA PHE A 323 11.55 -8.18 -9.99
C PHE A 323 12.84 -8.92 -10.38
N PHE A 324 12.80 -10.26 -10.43
CA PHE A 324 13.94 -11.07 -10.93
C PHE A 324 14.29 -10.76 -12.37
N TRP A 325 13.31 -10.63 -13.24
CA TRP A 325 13.53 -10.22 -14.63
C TRP A 325 14.18 -8.84 -14.71
N LEU A 326 13.72 -7.90 -13.92
CA LEU A 326 14.24 -6.54 -13.85
C LEU A 326 15.71 -6.51 -13.41
N LEU A 327 16.06 -7.24 -12.33
CA LEU A 327 17.44 -7.36 -11.85
C LEU A 327 18.37 -7.91 -12.93
N ARG A 328 17.94 -8.95 -13.66
CA ARG A 328 18.74 -9.50 -14.77
C ARG A 328 18.94 -8.49 -15.89
N ARG A 329 17.92 -7.71 -16.23
CA ARG A 329 18.00 -6.70 -17.29
C ARG A 329 18.94 -5.55 -16.91
N THR A 330 18.90 -5.10 -15.67
CA THR A 330 19.75 -4.02 -15.16
C THR A 330 21.21 -4.44 -15.10
N ARG A 331 21.50 -5.65 -14.62
CA ARG A 331 22.87 -6.21 -14.63
C ARG A 331 23.49 -6.27 -16.02
N ARG A 332 22.72 -6.65 -17.05
CA ARG A 332 23.22 -6.69 -18.44
C ARG A 332 23.59 -5.31 -18.99
N LYS A 333 22.97 -4.23 -18.53
CA LYS A 333 23.27 -2.86 -18.95
C LYS A 333 24.47 -2.24 -18.22
N GLN A 334 24.81 -2.71 -17.03
CA GLN A 334 25.91 -2.20 -16.19
C GLN A 334 27.21 -3.01 -16.33
N GLY A 335 27.30 -3.95 -17.27
CA GLY A 335 28.52 -4.68 -17.58
C GLY A 335 28.98 -5.73 -16.57
N GLY A 336 28.06 -6.25 -15.74
CA GLY A 336 28.40 -7.23 -14.70
C GLY A 336 29.15 -6.59 -13.52
N TRP A 337 28.92 -7.11 -12.34
CA TRP A 337 29.79 -6.81 -11.18
C TRP A 337 31.09 -7.58 -11.40
N ALA A 338 32.17 -6.86 -11.81
CA ALA A 338 33.52 -7.34 -11.67
C ALA A 338 34.00 -7.06 -10.26
#